data_788b068a69193484f008c75c33df4706
#
_entry.id   788b068a69193484f008c75c33df4706
#
_cell.length_a   1.000
_cell.length_b   1.000
_cell.length_c   1.000
_cell.angle_alpha   90.00
_cell.angle_beta   90.00
_cell.angle_gamma   90.00
#
_symmetry.space_group_name_H-M   'P 1'
#
loop_
_entity.id
_entity.type
_entity.pdbx_description
1 polymer ?
#
loop_
_entity_poly.entity_id
_entity_poly.type
_entity_poly.pdbx_seq_one_letter_code
_entity_poly.pdbx_strand_id
1 'polypeptide(L)'
;LANNPQAVLYDFNQAKYLIYELLCSQRIECDDSTELNNYIYDANGELNKLRTYQLSSQLQKIFHEYLYLRTTELLNLKSARFKNWQKIIWQHLVAKIGEQATFLDVYSYFAQLDLDSADLKLPEKLFIFGLTSVYPSQLEIVQKLANKVTIYWYYQPCSYEYYGDLLSNKARAKLEQRLLRKPDLSLDDLYLLDGNPLLANLGQQSREFIELLQASDIE
;
A
#
# COMPACT_ATOMS: atom_id res chain seq x y z
N LEU A 1 1.75 -19.58 -9.67
CA LEU A 1 0.27 -19.71 -9.58
C LEU A 1 -0.28 -20.44 -10.80
N ALA A 2 0.14 -20.09 -12.03
CA ALA A 2 -0.36 -20.75 -13.24
C ALA A 2 -0.13 -22.28 -13.25
N ASN A 3 0.93 -22.75 -12.58
CA ASN A 3 1.30 -24.16 -12.52
C ASN A 3 0.96 -24.84 -11.19
N ASN A 4 0.44 -24.10 -10.20
CA ASN A 4 0.08 -24.64 -8.90
C ASN A 4 -1.19 -23.99 -8.34
N PRO A 5 -2.39 -24.53 -8.66
CA PRO A 5 -3.66 -24.01 -8.17
C PRO A 5 -3.85 -24.15 -6.64
N GLN A 6 -2.93 -24.82 -5.95
CA GLN A 6 -2.90 -24.97 -4.49
C GLN A 6 -1.83 -24.09 -3.82
N ALA A 7 -1.28 -23.09 -4.52
CA ALA A 7 -0.30 -22.20 -3.92
C ALA A 7 -0.89 -21.52 -2.68
N VAL A 8 -0.32 -21.81 -1.53
CA VAL A 8 -0.71 -21.17 -0.27
C VAL A 8 -0.13 -19.76 -0.25
N LEU A 9 -0.98 -18.79 0.06
CA LEU A 9 -0.56 -17.41 0.23
C LEU A 9 0.34 -17.31 1.47
N TYR A 10 1.50 -16.68 1.30
CA TYR A 10 2.43 -16.44 2.40
C TYR A 10 1.81 -15.49 3.44
N ASP A 11 1.79 -15.92 4.71
CA ASP A 11 1.42 -15.06 5.81
C ASP A 11 2.52 -14.02 6.08
N PHE A 12 2.33 -12.82 5.54
CA PHE A 12 3.33 -11.75 5.61
C PHE A 12 3.63 -11.27 7.05
N ASN A 13 2.82 -11.66 8.04
CA ASN A 13 3.15 -11.42 9.45
C ASN A 13 4.41 -12.17 9.91
N GLN A 14 4.77 -13.25 9.23
CA GLN A 14 5.98 -14.03 9.51
C GLN A 14 7.24 -13.37 8.93
N ALA A 15 7.12 -12.46 7.98
CA ALA A 15 8.25 -11.80 7.33
C ALA A 15 9.20 -11.09 8.31
N LYS A 16 8.68 -10.60 9.44
CA LYS A 16 9.51 -9.99 10.50
C LYS A 16 10.61 -10.91 11.02
N TYR A 17 10.37 -12.21 11.07
CA TYR A 17 11.37 -13.17 11.55
C TYR A 17 12.46 -13.41 10.50
N LEU A 18 12.10 -13.45 9.23
CA LEU A 18 13.08 -13.56 8.13
C LEU A 18 13.94 -12.30 8.03
N ILE A 19 13.34 -11.12 8.19
CA ILE A 19 14.08 -9.84 8.23
C ILE A 19 15.01 -9.82 9.45
N TYR A 20 14.52 -10.26 10.62
CA TYR A 20 15.33 -10.32 11.83
C TYR A 20 16.52 -11.28 11.67
N GLU A 21 16.29 -12.47 11.14
CA GLU A 21 17.34 -13.45 10.84
C GLU A 21 18.41 -12.85 9.92
N LEU A 22 18.01 -12.17 8.84
CA LEU A 22 18.94 -11.51 7.94
C LEU A 22 19.80 -10.48 8.67
N LEU A 23 19.17 -9.55 9.40
CA LEU A 23 19.87 -8.46 10.09
C LEU A 23 20.76 -8.95 11.24
N CYS A 24 20.48 -10.13 11.81
CA CYS A 24 21.34 -10.77 12.80
C CYS A 24 22.48 -11.56 12.17
N SER A 25 22.29 -12.12 10.97
CA SER A 25 23.27 -12.99 10.34
C SER A 25 24.38 -12.23 9.60
N GLN A 26 24.06 -11.04 9.10
CA GLN A 26 25.01 -10.23 8.33
C GLN A 26 24.74 -8.73 8.43
N ARG A 27 25.83 -7.95 8.34
CA ARG A 27 25.73 -6.51 8.22
C ARG A 27 25.32 -6.13 6.79
N ILE A 28 24.36 -5.22 6.66
CA ILE A 28 23.98 -4.71 5.35
C ILE A 28 24.99 -3.63 4.95
N GLU A 29 25.70 -3.84 3.85
CA GLU A 29 26.70 -2.92 3.32
C GLU A 29 26.24 -2.39 1.97
N CYS A 30 25.90 -1.10 1.93
CA CYS A 30 25.59 -0.33 0.72
C CYS A 30 25.70 1.16 1.03
N ASP A 31 25.71 2.00 -0.01
CA ASP A 31 25.98 3.44 0.08
C ASP A 31 25.07 4.18 1.08
N ASP A 32 23.84 3.70 1.30
CA ASP A 32 22.83 4.33 2.15
C ASP A 32 22.49 3.54 3.42
N SER A 33 23.33 2.55 3.79
CA SER A 33 23.10 1.68 4.96
C SER A 33 23.61 2.26 6.29
N THR A 34 24.28 3.40 6.29
CA THR A 34 24.91 3.99 7.49
C THR A 34 23.90 4.21 8.62
N GLU A 35 22.73 4.80 8.30
CA GLU A 35 21.69 5.06 9.30
C GLU A 35 21.13 3.76 9.88
N LEU A 36 20.92 2.75 9.04
CA LEU A 36 20.48 1.41 9.44
C LEU A 36 21.46 0.79 10.42
N ASN A 37 22.74 0.76 10.04
CA ASN A 37 23.79 0.15 10.84
C ASN A 37 24.00 0.88 12.17
N ASN A 38 23.99 2.21 12.19
CA ASN A 38 24.09 3.01 13.42
C ASN A 38 22.89 2.80 14.36
N TYR A 39 21.73 2.38 13.83
CA TYR A 39 20.57 2.08 14.66
C TYR A 39 20.66 0.71 15.32
N ILE A 40 21.10 -0.32 14.58
CA ILE A 40 21.11 -1.71 15.06
C ILE A 40 22.41 -2.12 15.74
N TYR A 41 23.54 -1.45 15.48
CA TYR A 41 24.81 -1.70 16.15
C TYR A 41 25.09 -0.58 17.18
N ASP A 42 25.74 -0.95 18.29
CA ASP A 42 26.18 0.00 19.30
C ASP A 42 27.56 0.62 18.94
N ALA A 43 28.07 1.48 19.83
CA ALA A 43 29.37 2.13 19.65
C ALA A 43 30.56 1.14 19.62
N ASN A 44 30.39 -0.05 20.16
CA ASN A 44 31.41 -1.12 20.16
C ASN A 44 31.28 -2.01 18.93
N GLY A 45 30.27 -1.78 18.07
CA GLY A 45 30.00 -2.61 16.91
C GLY A 45 29.22 -3.89 17.24
N GLU A 46 28.67 -4.00 18.45
CA GLU A 46 27.84 -5.13 18.84
C GLU A 46 26.37 -4.93 18.42
N LEU A 47 25.74 -6.02 17.97
CA LEU A 47 24.37 -5.99 17.51
C LEU A 47 23.38 -5.85 18.68
N ASN A 48 22.54 -4.82 18.67
CA ASN A 48 21.45 -4.65 19.61
C ASN A 48 20.23 -5.46 19.15
N LYS A 49 20.05 -6.66 19.70
CA LYS A 49 18.97 -7.59 19.32
C LYS A 49 17.57 -6.99 19.48
N LEU A 50 17.34 -6.18 20.52
CA LEU A 50 16.02 -5.57 20.74
C LEU A 50 15.70 -4.54 19.65
N ARG A 51 16.63 -3.63 19.34
CA ARG A 51 16.44 -2.65 18.27
C ARG A 51 16.28 -3.33 16.92
N THR A 52 17.06 -4.38 16.65
CA THR A 52 16.96 -5.18 15.44
C THR A 52 15.58 -5.81 15.29
N TYR A 53 15.02 -6.38 16.36
CA TYR A 53 13.67 -6.96 16.33
C TYR A 53 12.59 -5.90 16.14
N GLN A 54 12.71 -4.75 16.81
CA GLN A 54 11.78 -3.63 16.64
C GLN A 54 11.79 -3.12 15.21
N LEU A 55 12.98 -2.95 14.63
CA LEU A 55 13.14 -2.54 13.24
C LEU A 55 12.55 -3.57 12.28
N SER A 56 12.80 -4.85 12.48
CA SER A 56 12.25 -5.93 11.65
C SER A 56 10.73 -5.92 11.65
N SER A 57 10.12 -5.65 12.81
CA SER A 57 8.66 -5.52 12.93
C SER A 57 8.12 -4.29 12.21
N GLN A 58 8.83 -3.17 12.20
CA GLN A 58 8.45 -1.98 11.45
C GLN A 58 8.63 -2.18 9.94
N LEU A 59 9.73 -2.78 9.52
CA LEU A 59 9.98 -3.08 8.11
C LEU A 59 8.94 -4.05 7.55
N GLN A 60 8.54 -5.06 8.33
CA GLN A 60 7.48 -5.98 7.93
C GLN A 60 6.17 -5.23 7.63
N LYS A 61 5.77 -4.28 8.50
CA LYS A 61 4.56 -3.47 8.30
C LYS A 61 4.68 -2.60 7.04
N ILE A 62 5.82 -1.93 6.87
CA ILE A 62 6.08 -1.06 5.71
C ILE A 62 6.06 -1.89 4.41
N PHE A 63 6.72 -3.04 4.37
CA PHE A 63 6.71 -3.90 3.19
C PHE A 63 5.34 -4.50 2.92
N HIS A 64 4.57 -4.81 3.97
CA HIS A 64 3.19 -5.25 3.82
C HIS A 64 2.32 -4.15 3.16
N GLU A 65 2.44 -2.91 3.61
CA GLU A 65 1.76 -1.78 2.97
C GLU A 65 2.23 -1.57 1.52
N TYR A 66 3.52 -1.73 1.24
CA TYR A 66 4.08 -1.60 -0.11
C TYR A 66 3.55 -2.64 -1.08
N LEU A 67 3.21 -3.85 -0.62
CA LEU A 67 2.57 -4.87 -1.47
C LEU A 67 1.29 -4.35 -2.14
N TYR A 68 0.56 -3.47 -1.47
CA TYR A 68 -0.72 -2.95 -1.94
C TYR A 68 -0.65 -1.53 -2.50
N LEU A 69 0.20 -0.66 -1.91
CA LEU A 69 0.31 0.74 -2.29
C LEU A 69 1.37 1.00 -3.37
N ARG A 70 2.39 0.15 -3.45
CA ARG A 70 3.54 0.31 -4.34
C ARG A 70 3.85 -0.98 -5.10
N THR A 71 2.81 -1.68 -5.51
CA THR A 71 2.88 -2.97 -6.18
C THR A 71 3.77 -2.91 -7.43
N THR A 72 3.57 -1.90 -8.28
CA THR A 72 4.36 -1.69 -9.51
C THR A 72 5.83 -1.37 -9.23
N GLU A 73 6.13 -0.62 -8.15
CA GLU A 73 7.50 -0.33 -7.73
C GLU A 73 8.20 -1.58 -7.19
N LEU A 74 7.50 -2.44 -6.46
CA LEU A 74 8.04 -3.72 -5.99
C LEU A 74 8.30 -4.70 -7.14
N LEU A 75 7.49 -4.69 -8.19
CA LEU A 75 7.72 -5.47 -9.40
C LEU A 75 8.96 -4.98 -10.17
N ASN A 76 9.24 -3.68 -10.13
CA ASN A 76 10.39 -3.09 -10.81
C ASN A 76 11.31 -2.35 -9.82
N LEU A 77 12.04 -3.11 -9.01
CA LEU A 77 12.94 -2.59 -7.98
C LEU A 77 14.05 -1.67 -8.52
N LYS A 78 14.41 -1.77 -9.81
CA LYS A 78 15.45 -0.92 -10.42
C LYS A 78 15.00 0.53 -10.51
N SER A 79 13.73 0.77 -10.80
CA SER A 79 13.12 2.11 -10.88
C SER A 79 12.50 2.56 -9.55
N ALA A 80 12.41 1.68 -8.56
CA ALA A 80 11.78 1.97 -7.29
C ALA A 80 12.56 3.02 -6.47
N ARG A 81 11.81 3.94 -5.83
CA ARG A 81 12.35 5.00 -4.96
C ARG A 81 12.68 4.50 -3.55
N PHE A 82 13.11 3.25 -3.44
CA PHE A 82 13.54 2.67 -2.17
C PHE A 82 15.03 2.90 -1.94
N LYS A 83 15.44 3.02 -0.67
CA LYS A 83 16.85 2.99 -0.28
C LYS A 83 17.46 1.63 -0.68
N ASN A 84 18.74 1.58 -1.01
CA ASN A 84 19.37 0.34 -1.48
C ASN A 84 19.33 -0.76 -0.42
N TRP A 85 19.52 -0.43 0.86
CA TRP A 85 19.38 -1.41 1.93
C TRP A 85 17.98 -2.00 2.03
N GLN A 86 16.91 -1.24 1.73
CA GLN A 86 15.54 -1.75 1.68
C GLN A 86 15.36 -2.74 0.53
N LYS A 87 15.96 -2.46 -0.63
CA LYS A 87 15.94 -3.37 -1.79
C LYS A 87 16.64 -4.69 -1.47
N ILE A 88 17.79 -4.63 -0.79
CA ILE A 88 18.54 -5.81 -0.35
C ILE A 88 17.68 -6.67 0.59
N ILE A 89 17.07 -6.06 1.60
CA ILE A 89 16.20 -6.78 2.54
C ILE A 89 15.00 -7.39 1.81
N TRP A 90 14.37 -6.64 0.92
CA TRP A 90 13.25 -7.13 0.13
C TRP A 90 13.62 -8.32 -0.76
N GLN A 91 14.73 -8.23 -1.50
CA GLN A 91 15.22 -9.31 -2.34
C GLN A 91 15.52 -10.59 -1.53
N HIS A 92 16.14 -10.43 -0.36
CA HIS A 92 16.40 -11.55 0.54
C HIS A 92 15.09 -12.18 1.04
N LEU A 93 14.11 -11.34 1.43
CA LEU A 93 12.80 -11.78 1.89
C LEU A 93 12.09 -12.62 0.81
N VAL A 94 12.03 -12.11 -0.43
CA VAL A 94 11.41 -12.81 -1.56
C VAL A 94 12.12 -14.14 -1.83
N ALA A 95 13.45 -14.17 -1.78
CA ALA A 95 14.22 -15.41 -1.96
C ALA A 95 13.94 -16.44 -0.86
N LYS A 96 13.71 -16.01 0.39
CA LYS A 96 13.41 -16.89 1.53
C LYS A 96 11.95 -17.37 1.55
N ILE A 97 11.01 -16.57 1.08
CA ILE A 97 9.60 -16.97 0.90
C ILE A 97 9.50 -18.11 -0.11
N GLY A 98 10.36 -18.12 -1.13
CA GLY A 98 10.50 -19.22 -2.08
C GLY A 98 9.27 -19.41 -2.95
N GLU A 99 8.69 -20.63 -2.95
CA GLU A 99 7.57 -21.00 -3.83
C GLU A 99 6.19 -20.55 -3.32
N GLN A 100 6.11 -19.99 -2.11
CA GLN A 100 4.84 -19.47 -1.60
C GLN A 100 4.47 -18.18 -2.35
N ALA A 101 3.19 -18.05 -2.68
CA ALA A 101 2.71 -16.87 -3.37
C ALA A 101 2.54 -15.69 -2.41
N THR A 102 2.97 -14.52 -2.82
CA THR A 102 2.62 -13.24 -2.17
C THR A 102 1.46 -12.57 -2.91
N PHE A 103 0.90 -11.49 -2.34
CA PHE A 103 -0.07 -10.68 -3.08
C PHE A 103 0.51 -10.15 -4.41
N LEU A 104 1.81 -9.86 -4.44
CA LEU A 104 2.50 -9.40 -5.64
C LEU A 104 2.44 -10.42 -6.78
N ASP A 105 2.60 -11.71 -6.45
CA ASP A 105 2.52 -12.80 -7.43
C ASP A 105 1.09 -12.96 -7.94
N VAL A 106 0.10 -12.87 -7.04
CA VAL A 106 -1.32 -12.90 -7.42
C VAL A 106 -1.67 -11.74 -8.33
N TYR A 107 -1.27 -10.52 -7.94
CA TYR A 107 -1.51 -9.32 -8.75
C TYR A 107 -0.85 -9.42 -10.12
N SER A 108 0.43 -9.82 -10.19
CA SER A 108 1.17 -9.94 -11.45
C SER A 108 0.54 -10.96 -12.39
N TYR A 109 0.15 -12.11 -11.85
CA TYR A 109 -0.56 -13.14 -12.62
C TYR A 109 -1.88 -12.61 -13.14
N PHE A 110 -2.69 -12.00 -12.27
CA PHE A 110 -4.00 -11.50 -12.64
C PHE A 110 -3.93 -10.33 -13.62
N ALA A 111 -2.93 -9.44 -13.49
CA ALA A 111 -2.71 -8.33 -14.40
C ALA A 111 -2.44 -8.80 -15.85
N GLN A 112 -1.73 -9.92 -16.00
CA GLN A 112 -1.38 -10.50 -17.30
C GLN A 112 -2.45 -11.46 -17.85
N LEU A 113 -3.37 -11.91 -16.99
CA LEU A 113 -4.38 -12.90 -17.36
C LEU A 113 -5.37 -12.31 -18.38
N ASP A 114 -5.54 -12.99 -19.50
CA ASP A 114 -6.64 -12.72 -20.43
C ASP A 114 -7.90 -13.45 -19.92
N LEU A 115 -8.87 -12.67 -19.45
CA LEU A 115 -10.12 -13.22 -18.90
C LEU A 115 -11.04 -13.81 -19.97
N ASP A 116 -10.81 -13.51 -21.26
CA ASP A 116 -11.61 -14.04 -22.37
C ASP A 116 -11.17 -15.45 -22.74
N SER A 117 -9.87 -15.70 -22.72
CA SER A 117 -9.28 -16.97 -23.09
C SER A 117 -9.12 -17.96 -21.94
N ALA A 118 -9.19 -17.48 -20.69
CA ALA A 118 -8.98 -18.31 -19.52
C ALA A 118 -10.27 -19.08 -19.15
N ASP A 119 -10.16 -20.41 -19.00
CA ASP A 119 -11.26 -21.25 -18.47
C ASP A 119 -11.44 -21.02 -16.95
N LEU A 120 -11.96 -19.85 -16.61
CA LEU A 120 -12.19 -19.46 -15.23
C LEU A 120 -13.67 -19.68 -14.89
N LYS A 121 -13.92 -20.44 -13.83
CA LYS A 121 -15.24 -20.59 -13.24
C LYS A 121 -15.59 -19.35 -12.41
N LEU A 122 -15.90 -18.25 -13.07
CA LEU A 122 -16.29 -17.01 -12.39
C LEU A 122 -17.80 -17.05 -12.09
N PRO A 123 -18.24 -16.47 -10.96
CA PRO A 123 -19.66 -16.29 -10.68
C PRO A 123 -20.24 -15.21 -11.62
N GLU A 124 -21.52 -15.29 -11.93
CA GLU A 124 -22.21 -14.24 -12.71
C GLU A 124 -22.26 -12.90 -11.95
N LYS A 125 -22.36 -12.96 -10.63
CA LYS A 125 -22.53 -11.80 -9.75
C LYS A 125 -21.62 -11.90 -8.54
N LEU A 126 -21.01 -10.76 -8.18
CA LEU A 126 -20.22 -10.60 -6.98
C LEU A 126 -20.81 -9.46 -6.12
N PHE A 127 -21.00 -9.70 -4.85
CA PHE A 127 -21.49 -8.70 -3.90
C PHE A 127 -20.39 -8.34 -2.92
N ILE A 128 -19.97 -7.07 -2.95
CA ILE A 128 -18.97 -6.51 -2.02
C ILE A 128 -19.73 -5.67 -0.99
N PHE A 129 -19.59 -6.02 0.28
CA PHE A 129 -20.34 -5.38 1.35
C PHE A 129 -19.44 -4.99 2.53
N GLY A 130 -19.65 -3.78 3.07
CA GLY A 130 -19.01 -3.33 4.30
C GLY A 130 -17.55 -2.92 4.17
N LEU A 131 -16.99 -2.85 2.95
CA LEU A 131 -15.66 -2.29 2.75
C LEU A 131 -15.73 -0.77 2.74
N THR A 132 -14.97 -0.15 3.64
CA THR A 132 -14.86 1.30 3.80
C THR A 132 -13.60 1.88 3.14
N SER A 133 -12.69 1.03 2.73
CA SER A 133 -11.47 1.37 1.99
C SER A 133 -10.93 0.14 1.26
N VAL A 134 -10.27 0.38 0.14
CA VAL A 134 -9.49 -0.61 -0.61
C VAL A 134 -8.20 0.01 -1.10
N TYR A 135 -7.21 -0.80 -1.33
CA TYR A 135 -5.99 -0.35 -1.97
C TYR A 135 -6.17 -0.23 -3.49
N PRO A 136 -5.45 0.71 -4.16
CA PRO A 136 -5.55 0.87 -5.62
C PRO A 136 -5.35 -0.44 -6.39
N SER A 137 -4.36 -1.24 -6.01
CA SER A 137 -4.09 -2.53 -6.65
C SER A 137 -5.22 -3.57 -6.49
N GLN A 138 -5.97 -3.51 -5.40
CA GLN A 138 -7.16 -4.34 -5.21
C GLN A 138 -8.31 -3.85 -6.08
N LEU A 139 -8.47 -2.53 -6.20
CA LEU A 139 -9.49 -1.94 -7.06
C LEU A 139 -9.24 -2.27 -8.54
N GLU A 140 -7.98 -2.22 -9.00
CA GLU A 140 -7.62 -2.64 -10.36
C GLU A 140 -8.03 -4.10 -10.65
N ILE A 141 -7.88 -5.00 -9.66
CA ILE A 141 -8.35 -6.39 -9.78
C ILE A 141 -9.88 -6.41 -9.93
N VAL A 142 -10.60 -5.66 -9.09
CA VAL A 142 -12.07 -5.59 -9.14
C VAL A 142 -12.55 -5.02 -10.47
N GLN A 143 -11.94 -3.93 -10.95
CA GLN A 143 -12.27 -3.33 -12.25
C GLN A 143 -12.04 -4.31 -13.40
N LYS A 144 -10.93 -5.04 -13.41
CA LYS A 144 -10.67 -6.06 -14.42
C LYS A 144 -11.70 -7.18 -14.38
N LEU A 145 -12.11 -7.63 -13.18
CA LEU A 145 -13.18 -8.62 -13.01
C LEU A 145 -14.54 -8.10 -13.49
N ALA A 146 -14.84 -6.81 -13.34
CA ALA A 146 -16.10 -6.20 -13.73
C ALA A 146 -16.38 -6.32 -15.25
N ASN A 147 -15.34 -6.55 -16.07
CA ASN A 147 -15.52 -6.85 -17.49
C ASN A 147 -16.22 -8.22 -17.74
N LYS A 148 -16.26 -9.10 -16.76
CA LYS A 148 -16.82 -10.47 -16.89
C LYS A 148 -17.88 -10.80 -15.85
N VAL A 149 -17.91 -10.10 -14.73
CA VAL A 149 -18.75 -10.37 -13.57
C VAL A 149 -19.51 -9.11 -13.21
N THR A 150 -20.82 -9.18 -13.03
CA THR A 150 -21.58 -8.05 -12.50
C THR A 150 -21.24 -7.86 -11.02
N ILE A 151 -20.63 -6.72 -10.68
CA ILE A 151 -20.21 -6.43 -9.31
C ILE A 151 -21.16 -5.42 -8.68
N TYR A 152 -21.78 -5.81 -7.56
CA TYR A 152 -22.60 -4.94 -6.72
C TYR A 152 -21.79 -4.54 -5.51
N TRP A 153 -21.44 -3.23 -5.42
CA TRP A 153 -20.67 -2.70 -4.31
C TRP A 153 -21.56 -1.88 -3.38
N TYR A 154 -21.81 -2.40 -2.18
CA TYR A 154 -22.60 -1.73 -1.16
C TYR A 154 -21.68 -0.93 -0.26
N TYR A 155 -21.63 0.35 -0.53
CA TYR A 155 -20.83 1.33 0.22
C TYR A 155 -21.75 2.19 1.09
N GLN A 156 -21.34 2.45 2.34
CA GLN A 156 -22.00 3.36 3.24
C GLN A 156 -21.13 4.61 3.45
N PRO A 157 -21.47 5.76 2.85
CA PRO A 157 -20.73 7.00 3.06
C PRO A 157 -20.95 7.55 4.48
N CYS A 158 -20.02 8.36 4.96
CA CYS A 158 -20.13 9.04 6.25
C CYS A 158 -21.17 10.17 6.23
N SER A 159 -21.55 10.66 5.04
CA SER A 159 -22.58 11.69 4.82
C SER A 159 -23.26 11.44 3.49
N TYR A 160 -24.52 11.84 3.37
CA TYR A 160 -25.24 11.89 2.08
C TYR A 160 -24.86 13.12 1.24
N GLU A 161 -24.40 14.18 1.91
CA GLU A 161 -23.89 15.37 1.24
C GLU A 161 -22.45 15.15 0.79
N TYR A 162 -22.07 15.77 -0.33
CA TYR A 162 -20.69 15.74 -0.79
C TYR A 162 -19.75 16.38 0.24
N TYR A 163 -18.67 15.72 0.55
CA TYR A 163 -17.70 16.14 1.56
C TYR A 163 -16.23 15.93 1.12
N GLY A 164 -16.01 15.72 -0.18
CA GLY A 164 -14.66 15.52 -0.73
C GLY A 164 -13.72 16.69 -0.44
N ASP A 165 -14.22 17.92 -0.54
CA ASP A 165 -13.42 19.14 -0.40
C ASP A 165 -13.19 19.59 1.06
N LEU A 166 -13.70 18.83 2.04
CA LEU A 166 -13.52 19.17 3.45
C LEU A 166 -12.09 18.89 3.91
N LEU A 167 -11.42 19.92 4.41
CA LEU A 167 -10.09 19.79 4.99
C LEU A 167 -10.13 19.90 6.50
N SER A 168 -9.31 19.06 7.17
CA SER A 168 -9.07 19.25 8.60
C SER A 168 -8.32 20.58 8.85
N ASN A 169 -8.51 21.19 10.01
CA ASN A 169 -7.81 22.42 10.39
C ASN A 169 -6.28 22.29 10.23
N LYS A 170 -5.71 21.12 10.52
CA LYS A 170 -4.29 20.82 10.34
C LYS A 170 -3.88 20.77 8.86
N ALA A 171 -4.72 20.20 8.01
CA ALA A 171 -4.45 20.13 6.56
C ALA A 171 -4.57 21.53 5.95
N ARG A 172 -5.58 22.30 6.35
CA ARG A 172 -5.78 23.69 5.95
C ARG A 172 -4.58 24.57 6.31
N ALA A 173 -4.12 24.52 7.58
CA ALA A 173 -2.95 25.26 8.02
C ALA A 173 -1.66 24.91 7.24
N LYS A 174 -1.47 23.64 6.90
CA LYS A 174 -0.34 23.21 6.03
C LYS A 174 -0.47 23.77 4.62
N LEU A 175 -1.68 23.81 4.08
CA LEU A 175 -1.94 24.33 2.75
C LEU A 175 -1.70 25.84 2.73
N GLU A 176 -2.20 26.57 3.72
CA GLU A 176 -1.94 28.01 3.92
C GLU A 176 -0.44 28.33 3.94
N GLN A 177 0.34 27.56 4.71
CA GLN A 177 1.80 27.72 4.74
C GLN A 177 2.47 27.46 3.39
N ARG A 178 1.91 26.55 2.57
CA ARG A 178 2.42 26.30 1.22
C ARG A 178 2.05 27.41 0.25
N LEU A 179 0.85 27.96 0.37
CA LEU A 179 0.37 29.08 -0.46
C LEU A 179 1.12 30.37 -0.16
N LEU A 180 1.48 30.64 1.10
CA LEU A 180 2.33 31.78 1.45
C LEU A 180 3.68 31.79 0.70
N ARG A 181 4.11 30.64 0.18
CA ARG A 181 5.31 30.51 -0.66
C ARG A 181 5.04 30.64 -2.16
N LYS A 182 3.77 30.77 -2.58
CA LYS A 182 3.31 30.90 -3.97
C LYS A 182 2.30 32.05 -4.03
N PRO A 183 2.75 33.29 -4.33
CA PRO A 183 1.90 34.50 -4.25
C PRO A 183 0.74 34.53 -5.23
N ASP A 184 0.69 33.65 -6.22
CA ASP A 184 -0.31 33.69 -7.30
C ASP A 184 -1.59 32.89 -7.02
N LEU A 185 -1.70 32.24 -5.84
CA LEU A 185 -2.86 31.42 -5.47
C LEU A 185 -3.40 31.84 -4.10
N SER A 186 -4.70 32.12 -4.01
CA SER A 186 -5.41 32.38 -2.77
C SER A 186 -6.14 31.12 -2.26
N LEU A 187 -6.49 31.10 -0.97
CA LEU A 187 -7.33 30.03 -0.40
C LEU A 187 -8.72 29.99 -1.00
N ASP A 188 -9.23 31.18 -1.37
CA ASP A 188 -10.57 31.34 -1.96
C ASP A 188 -10.64 30.73 -3.36
N ASP A 189 -9.51 30.69 -4.09
CA ASP A 189 -9.41 30.04 -5.41
C ASP A 189 -9.48 28.50 -5.33
N LEU A 190 -9.32 27.93 -4.13
CA LEU A 190 -9.33 26.48 -3.93
C LEU A 190 -10.72 25.92 -3.55
N TYR A 191 -11.74 26.78 -3.47
CA TYR A 191 -13.12 26.40 -3.12
C TYR A 191 -13.23 25.49 -1.89
N LEU A 192 -12.39 25.71 -0.87
CA LEU A 192 -12.36 24.90 0.34
C LEU A 192 -13.57 25.21 1.21
N LEU A 193 -14.44 24.23 1.34
CA LEU A 193 -15.66 24.37 2.13
C LEU A 193 -15.35 24.33 3.63
N ASP A 194 -15.95 25.27 4.37
CA ASP A 194 -16.08 25.15 5.81
C ASP A 194 -17.22 24.17 6.11
N GLY A 195 -16.91 23.06 6.73
CA GLY A 195 -17.87 22.01 7.00
C GLY A 195 -17.76 21.43 8.40
N ASN A 196 -18.48 20.37 8.65
CA ASN A 196 -18.49 19.72 9.95
C ASN A 196 -17.08 19.28 10.37
N PRO A 197 -16.54 19.77 11.51
CA PRO A 197 -15.18 19.47 11.95
C PRO A 197 -14.92 17.98 12.20
N LEU A 198 -15.94 17.22 12.63
CA LEU A 198 -15.83 15.76 12.82
C LEU A 198 -15.64 15.08 11.47
N LEU A 199 -16.44 15.44 10.48
CA LEU A 199 -16.34 14.88 9.14
C LEU A 199 -15.01 15.28 8.47
N ALA A 200 -14.55 16.52 8.68
CA ALA A 200 -13.26 16.98 8.18
C ALA A 200 -12.07 16.21 8.77
N ASN A 201 -12.11 15.87 10.07
CA ASN A 201 -11.02 15.20 10.75
C ASN A 201 -11.11 13.66 10.66
N LEU A 202 -12.29 13.06 10.81
CA LEU A 202 -12.48 11.61 10.87
C LEU A 202 -12.93 11.02 9.54
N GLY A 203 -13.48 11.84 8.63
CA GLY A 203 -13.94 11.40 7.31
C GLY A 203 -12.84 11.23 6.25
N GLN A 204 -11.57 11.42 6.57
CA GLN A 204 -10.48 11.40 5.59
C GLN A 204 -10.45 10.08 4.80
N GLN A 205 -10.49 8.95 5.49
CA GLN A 205 -10.46 7.62 4.84
C GLN A 205 -11.63 7.43 3.88
N SER A 206 -12.82 7.87 4.28
CA SER A 206 -14.02 7.78 3.44
C SER A 206 -13.94 8.72 2.22
N ARG A 207 -13.36 9.94 2.37
CA ARG A 207 -13.10 10.84 1.24
C ARG A 207 -12.15 10.23 0.23
N GLU A 208 -10.99 9.77 0.69
CA GLU A 208 -9.98 9.13 -0.15
C GLU A 208 -10.57 7.92 -0.90
N PHE A 209 -11.46 7.18 -0.25
CA PHE A 209 -12.13 6.05 -0.88
C PHE A 209 -13.14 6.50 -1.95
N ILE A 210 -13.94 7.53 -1.70
CA ILE A 210 -14.86 8.09 -2.71
C ILE A 210 -14.08 8.63 -3.90
N GLU A 211 -13.03 9.41 -3.68
CA GLU A 211 -12.16 9.92 -4.73
C GLU A 211 -11.58 8.78 -5.58
N LEU A 212 -11.14 7.70 -4.92
CA LEU A 212 -10.62 6.52 -5.61
C LEU A 212 -11.69 5.83 -6.47
N LEU A 213 -12.92 5.71 -5.97
CA LEU A 213 -14.04 5.14 -6.74
C LEU A 213 -14.42 6.03 -7.93
N GLN A 214 -14.50 7.34 -7.73
CA GLN A 214 -14.83 8.30 -8.79
C GLN A 214 -13.76 8.34 -9.88
N ALA A 215 -12.47 8.29 -9.49
CA ALA A 215 -11.35 8.25 -10.43
C ALA A 215 -11.29 6.96 -11.27
N SER A 216 -12.02 5.93 -10.87
CA SER A 216 -11.98 4.61 -11.49
C SER A 216 -13.14 4.33 -12.45
N ASP A 217 -13.95 5.35 -12.83
CA ASP A 217 -15.11 5.21 -13.74
C ASP A 217 -16.06 4.04 -13.37
N ILE A 218 -16.22 3.79 -12.09
CA ILE A 218 -17.19 2.81 -11.58
C ILE A 218 -18.54 3.51 -11.49
N GLU A 219 -19.50 3.07 -12.33
CA GLU A 219 -20.89 3.51 -12.31
C GLU A 219 -21.69 2.86 -11.15
#